data_2a62011cdf2e2fd4567fc1574775e699
#
_entry.id   2a62011cdf2e2fd4567fc1574775e699
#
_cell.length_a   1.000
_cell.length_b   1.000
_cell.length_c   1.000
_cell.angle_alpha   90.00
_cell.angle_beta   90.00
_cell.angle_gamma   90.00
#
_symmetry.space_group_name_H-M   'P 1'
#
loop_
_entity.id
_entity.type
_entity.pdbx_description
1 polymer ?
#
loop_
_entity_poly.entity_id
_entity_poly.type
_entity_poly.pdbx_seq_one_letter_code
_entity_poly.pdbx_strand_id
1 'polypeptide(L)'
;MRRGITSRGARLSACLGAILIVGELLGCSSTEVAVPADAGSAACRSAAAHWPKTVGGHRPQQTSSSSAAVRAWGDPAIIARCGLPPTGPTTDPCLDVSGIDWVAHQLTDGVRFTTYGRTPAIEVLVPSAYKPEPLLLPAFGAAAAAIPQGERRCL
;
A
#
# COMPACT_ATOMS: atom_id res chain seq x y z
N MET A 1 -65.47 -41.05 53.04
CA MET A 1 -65.67 -40.99 51.58
C MET A 1 -65.42 -39.57 51.09
N ARG A 2 -64.33 -39.34 50.45
CA ARG A 2 -64.10 -38.32 49.35
C ARG A 2 -62.64 -38.27 48.99
N ARG A 3 -62.40 -38.58 47.73
CA ARG A 3 -61.09 -38.73 47.12
C ARG A 3 -60.53 -37.35 46.80
N GLY A 4 -59.32 -37.10 47.23
CA GLY A 4 -58.53 -35.89 46.76
C GLY A 4 -57.84 -36.18 45.45
N ILE A 5 -58.01 -35.25 44.49
CA ILE A 5 -57.35 -35.29 43.22
C ILE A 5 -56.14 -34.39 43.35
N THR A 6 -54.94 -34.95 43.24
CA THR A 6 -53.66 -34.17 43.16
C THR A 6 -53.39 -33.73 41.74
N SER A 7 -53.45 -32.43 41.51
CA SER A 7 -53.03 -31.77 40.26
C SER A 7 -51.51 -31.64 40.23
N ARG A 8 -50.86 -32.32 39.26
CA ARG A 8 -49.46 -32.17 38.97
C ARG A 8 -49.24 -30.91 38.05
N GLY A 9 -48.69 -29.90 38.66
CA GLY A 9 -48.25 -28.74 37.90
C GLY A 9 -47.02 -29.04 37.06
N ALA A 10 -47.16 -28.95 35.73
CA ALA A 10 -46.05 -29.03 34.80
C ALA A 10 -45.27 -27.70 34.84
N ARG A 11 -43.98 -27.77 35.21
CA ARG A 11 -43.06 -26.65 35.11
C ARG A 11 -42.52 -26.58 33.66
N LEU A 12 -42.96 -25.61 32.90
CA LEU A 12 -42.30 -25.23 31.63
C LEU A 12 -40.99 -24.51 31.98
N SER A 13 -39.87 -25.17 31.75
CA SER A 13 -38.56 -24.51 31.71
C SER A 13 -38.40 -23.82 30.37
N ALA A 14 -38.49 -22.50 30.35
CA ALA A 14 -38.13 -21.68 29.23
C ALA A 14 -36.61 -21.59 29.16
N CYS A 15 -35.98 -22.29 28.21
CA CYS A 15 -34.59 -22.10 27.84
C CYS A 15 -34.49 -20.79 27.05
N LEU A 16 -34.03 -19.71 27.69
CA LEU A 16 -33.55 -18.52 26.98
C LEU A 16 -32.20 -18.86 26.33
N GLY A 17 -32.23 -19.13 25.05
CA GLY A 17 -31.01 -19.18 24.21
C GLY A 17 -30.42 -17.79 24.04
N ALA A 18 -29.32 -17.51 24.73
CA ALA A 18 -28.52 -16.33 24.46
C ALA A 18 -27.81 -16.51 23.13
N ILE A 19 -28.28 -15.81 22.06
CA ILE A 19 -27.58 -15.71 20.78
C ILE A 19 -26.44 -14.73 20.99
N LEU A 20 -25.22 -15.24 21.16
CA LEU A 20 -24.00 -14.45 21.09
C LEU A 20 -23.77 -14.05 19.61
N ILE A 21 -24.15 -12.85 19.25
CA ILE A 21 -23.76 -12.23 17.98
C ILE A 21 -22.28 -11.88 18.13
N VAL A 22 -21.40 -12.75 17.64
CA VAL A 22 -19.97 -12.42 17.43
C VAL A 22 -19.93 -11.46 16.24
N GLY A 23 -19.93 -10.17 16.53
CA GLY A 23 -19.68 -9.14 15.53
C GLY A 23 -18.23 -9.27 15.07
N GLU A 24 -17.99 -9.79 13.85
CA GLU A 24 -16.71 -9.70 13.17
C GLU A 24 -16.44 -8.21 12.93
N LEU A 25 -15.55 -7.62 13.74
CA LEU A 25 -14.95 -6.33 13.48
C LEU A 25 -14.05 -6.51 12.25
N LEU A 26 -14.58 -6.25 11.06
CA LEU A 26 -13.82 -6.04 9.86
C LEU A 26 -12.93 -4.80 10.10
N GLY A 27 -11.78 -5.02 10.71
CA GLY A 27 -10.77 -4.00 10.89
C GLY A 27 -10.28 -3.56 9.52
N CYS A 28 -10.63 -2.34 9.09
CA CYS A 28 -9.96 -1.68 7.97
C CYS A 28 -8.51 -1.43 8.38
N SER A 29 -7.60 -2.38 8.11
CA SER A 29 -6.19 -2.17 8.33
C SER A 29 -5.68 -1.22 7.24
N SER A 30 -5.22 -0.03 7.64
CA SER A 30 -4.51 0.89 6.76
C SER A 30 -3.04 0.50 6.69
N THR A 31 -2.46 0.55 5.49
CA THR A 31 -1.01 0.34 5.32
C THR A 31 -0.25 1.52 5.94
N GLU A 32 0.60 1.22 6.92
CA GLU A 32 1.43 2.25 7.55
C GLU A 32 2.54 2.70 6.60
N VAL A 33 2.62 4.01 6.34
CA VAL A 33 3.61 4.59 5.43
C VAL A 33 4.14 5.91 5.96
N ALA A 34 5.47 6.00 6.10
CA ALA A 34 6.13 7.24 6.43
C ALA A 34 6.04 8.24 5.26
N VAL A 35 5.67 9.48 5.56
CA VAL A 35 5.60 10.58 4.58
C VAL A 35 6.98 11.19 4.43
N PRO A 36 7.57 11.27 3.21
CA PRO A 36 8.85 11.92 2.98
C PRO A 36 8.81 13.42 3.28
N ALA A 37 9.98 13.99 3.59
CA ALA A 37 10.10 15.40 3.99
C ALA A 37 9.58 16.38 2.92
N ASP A 38 9.89 16.13 1.63
CA ASP A 38 9.50 17.00 0.51
C ASP A 38 8.19 16.57 -0.17
N ALA A 39 7.38 15.74 0.50
CA ALA A 39 6.09 15.26 -0.02
C ALA A 39 5.12 16.39 -0.40
N GLY A 40 5.20 17.54 0.27
CA GLY A 40 4.41 18.74 0.00
C GLY A 40 4.92 19.60 -1.16
N SER A 41 6.02 19.25 -1.82
CA SER A 41 6.58 20.03 -2.93
C SER A 41 5.63 20.11 -4.13
N ALA A 42 5.79 21.15 -4.98
CA ALA A 42 5.02 21.28 -6.23
C ALA A 42 5.25 20.08 -7.17
N ALA A 43 6.50 19.58 -7.23
CA ALA A 43 6.87 18.43 -8.03
C ALA A 43 6.14 17.16 -7.57
N CYS A 44 6.05 16.91 -6.24
CA CYS A 44 5.31 15.76 -5.73
C CYS A 44 3.80 15.89 -5.89
N ARG A 45 3.23 17.10 -5.83
CA ARG A 45 1.82 17.31 -6.18
C ARG A 45 1.54 16.98 -7.65
N SER A 46 2.46 17.38 -8.56
CA SER A 46 2.36 17.02 -9.98
C SER A 46 2.45 15.51 -10.18
N ALA A 47 3.44 14.83 -9.58
CA ALA A 47 3.58 13.38 -9.65
C ALA A 47 2.35 12.66 -9.08
N ALA A 48 1.81 13.12 -7.96
CA ALA A 48 0.65 12.54 -7.31
C ALA A 48 -0.62 12.54 -8.18
N ALA A 49 -0.78 13.52 -9.05
CA ALA A 49 -1.88 13.56 -10.01
C ALA A 49 -1.80 12.44 -11.07
N HIS A 50 -0.65 11.80 -11.21
CA HIS A 50 -0.38 10.75 -12.20
C HIS A 50 -0.18 9.37 -11.56
N TRP A 51 -0.50 9.18 -10.25
CA TRP A 51 -0.46 7.85 -9.66
C TRP A 51 -1.36 6.89 -10.42
N PRO A 52 -0.90 5.65 -10.68
CA PRO A 52 -1.67 4.67 -11.42
C PRO A 52 -2.98 4.31 -10.70
N LYS A 53 -4.02 4.04 -11.47
CA LYS A 53 -5.30 3.54 -10.92
C LYS A 53 -5.17 2.12 -10.40
N THR A 54 -4.27 1.32 -11.01
CA THR A 54 -3.96 -0.05 -10.59
C THR A 54 -2.49 -0.32 -10.84
N VAL A 55 -1.89 -1.22 -10.08
CA VAL A 55 -0.51 -1.71 -10.27
C VAL A 55 -0.56 -3.23 -10.33
N GLY A 56 -0.11 -3.84 -11.43
CA GLY A 56 -0.19 -5.29 -11.62
C GLY A 56 -1.61 -5.85 -11.48
N GLY A 57 -2.65 -5.05 -11.80
CA GLY A 57 -4.05 -5.42 -11.61
C GLY A 57 -4.60 -5.14 -10.19
N HIS A 58 -3.75 -4.78 -9.24
CA HIS A 58 -4.15 -4.50 -7.85
C HIS A 58 -4.73 -3.10 -7.69
N ARG A 59 -5.81 -3.00 -6.90
CA ARG A 59 -6.48 -1.73 -6.59
C ARG A 59 -5.75 -0.95 -5.50
N PRO A 60 -5.94 0.39 -5.45
CA PRO A 60 -5.43 1.21 -4.36
C PRO A 60 -5.97 0.74 -3.01
N GLN A 61 -5.13 0.87 -1.99
CA GLN A 61 -5.46 0.63 -0.59
C GLN A 61 -5.37 1.92 0.23
N GLN A 62 -6.00 1.88 1.40
CA GLN A 62 -5.88 2.94 2.40
C GLN A 62 -4.48 2.93 3.02
N THR A 63 -3.89 4.11 3.16
CA THR A 63 -2.64 4.31 3.89
C THR A 63 -2.91 5.05 5.21
N SER A 64 -1.99 4.94 6.16
CA SER A 64 -2.05 5.69 7.44
C SER A 64 -1.92 7.20 7.24
N SER A 65 -1.50 7.64 6.04
CA SER A 65 -1.29 9.04 5.69
C SER A 65 -2.36 9.56 4.72
N SER A 66 -2.81 10.79 4.95
CA SER A 66 -3.66 11.55 4.01
C SER A 66 -2.86 12.28 2.92
N SER A 67 -1.52 12.19 2.91
CA SER A 67 -0.69 12.85 1.90
C SER A 67 -0.95 12.26 0.51
N ALA A 68 -1.26 13.12 -0.46
CA ALA A 68 -1.41 12.72 -1.86
C ALA A 68 -0.11 12.16 -2.46
N ALA A 69 1.05 12.50 -1.88
CA ALA A 69 2.37 12.02 -2.32
C ALA A 69 2.65 10.56 -1.94
N VAL A 70 1.75 9.91 -1.19
CA VAL A 70 1.86 8.53 -0.74
C VAL A 70 0.68 7.73 -1.25
N ARG A 71 0.92 6.53 -1.79
CA ARG A 71 -0.12 5.63 -2.27
C ARG A 71 0.30 4.17 -2.09
N ALA A 72 -0.66 3.28 -1.90
CA ALA A 72 -0.44 1.84 -1.81
C ALA A 72 -1.43 1.06 -2.67
N TRP A 73 -1.03 -0.16 -3.12
CA TRP A 73 -1.85 -1.08 -3.92
C TRP A 73 -1.56 -2.53 -3.50
N GLY A 74 -2.58 -3.38 -3.56
CA GLY A 74 -2.42 -4.83 -3.31
C GLY A 74 -2.16 -5.19 -1.84
N ASP A 75 -2.13 -6.49 -1.56
CA ASP A 75 -1.81 -7.09 -0.27
C ASP A 75 -0.96 -8.35 -0.53
N PRO A 76 0.32 -8.36 -0.10
CA PRO A 76 1.06 -7.31 0.61
C PRO A 76 1.19 -6.01 -0.21
N ALA A 77 1.32 -4.86 0.48
CA ALA A 77 1.21 -3.55 -0.16
C ALA A 77 2.42 -3.19 -1.04
N ILE A 78 2.17 -2.84 -2.30
CA ILE A 78 3.10 -2.09 -3.15
C ILE A 78 2.95 -0.63 -2.75
N ILE A 79 4.01 0.04 -2.33
CA ILE A 79 3.96 1.39 -1.80
C ILE A 79 4.74 2.32 -2.71
N ALA A 80 4.14 3.44 -3.13
CA ALA A 80 4.84 4.53 -3.80
C ALA A 80 4.78 5.79 -2.95
N ARG A 81 5.88 6.52 -2.92
CA ARG A 81 5.98 7.79 -2.21
C ARG A 81 6.93 8.75 -2.91
N CYS A 82 6.55 10.02 -2.96
CA CYS A 82 7.32 11.11 -3.54
C CYS A 82 7.81 12.05 -2.45
N GLY A 83 9.00 12.60 -2.60
CA GLY A 83 9.56 13.58 -1.68
C GLY A 83 10.82 13.10 -0.97
N LEU A 84 11.46 12.06 -1.50
CA LEU A 84 12.76 11.61 -0.99
C LEU A 84 13.89 12.45 -1.57
N PRO A 85 15.03 12.54 -0.86
CA PRO A 85 16.23 13.14 -1.43
C PRO A 85 16.68 12.36 -2.66
N PRO A 86 17.33 13.02 -3.65
CA PRO A 86 17.83 12.36 -4.84
C PRO A 86 18.91 11.33 -4.46
N THR A 87 18.88 10.17 -5.13
CA THR A 87 19.91 9.16 -4.96
C THR A 87 21.24 9.66 -5.49
N GLY A 88 22.30 9.57 -4.66
CA GLY A 88 23.67 9.84 -5.06
C GLY A 88 24.26 8.72 -5.92
N PRO A 89 25.56 8.79 -6.27
CA PRO A 89 26.27 7.69 -6.89
C PRO A 89 26.15 6.44 -6.02
N THR A 90 25.88 5.30 -6.65
CA THR A 90 25.67 4.01 -5.96
C THR A 90 26.19 2.87 -6.81
N THR A 91 26.49 1.73 -6.19
CA THR A 91 26.80 0.46 -6.84
C THR A 91 25.56 -0.41 -7.03
N ASP A 92 24.41 0.02 -6.51
CA ASP A 92 23.14 -0.68 -6.74
C ASP A 92 22.80 -0.67 -8.24
N PRO A 93 22.18 -1.73 -8.76
CA PRO A 93 21.77 -1.80 -10.16
C PRO A 93 20.90 -0.61 -10.58
N CYS A 94 21.24 -0.02 -11.72
CA CYS A 94 20.45 1.03 -12.35
C CYS A 94 19.73 0.46 -13.58
N LEU A 95 18.43 0.68 -13.67
CA LEU A 95 17.54 0.12 -14.69
C LEU A 95 16.82 1.25 -15.43
N ASP A 96 16.92 1.29 -16.76
CA ASP A 96 15.97 2.05 -17.57
C ASP A 96 14.69 1.23 -17.77
N VAL A 97 13.57 1.79 -17.36
CA VAL A 97 12.26 1.18 -17.59
C VAL A 97 11.36 2.20 -18.28
N SER A 98 11.16 2.03 -19.58
CA SER A 98 10.34 2.91 -20.41
C SER A 98 10.79 4.38 -20.36
N GLY A 99 12.11 4.62 -20.37
CA GLY A 99 12.71 5.97 -20.34
C GLY A 99 12.76 6.62 -18.96
N ILE A 100 12.47 5.86 -17.91
CA ILE A 100 12.66 6.28 -16.52
C ILE A 100 13.78 5.45 -15.89
N ASP A 101 14.78 6.14 -15.37
CA ASP A 101 15.91 5.55 -14.67
C ASP A 101 15.55 5.24 -13.22
N TRP A 102 15.79 4.00 -12.78
CA TRP A 102 15.52 3.50 -11.44
C TRP A 102 16.75 2.84 -10.84
N VAL A 103 17.10 3.20 -9.63
CA VAL A 103 18.05 2.44 -8.79
C VAL A 103 17.29 1.39 -8.03
N ALA A 104 17.71 0.12 -8.16
CA ALA A 104 17.09 -1.03 -7.49
C ALA A 104 17.92 -1.47 -6.29
N HIS A 105 17.37 -1.33 -5.09
CA HIS A 105 18.00 -1.77 -3.84
C HIS A 105 17.26 -3.00 -3.29
N GLN A 106 17.98 -4.13 -3.12
CA GLN A 106 17.41 -5.35 -2.60
C GLN A 106 17.08 -5.21 -1.12
N LEU A 107 15.86 -5.59 -0.74
CA LEU A 107 15.40 -5.72 0.64
C LEU A 107 15.21 -7.20 0.98
N THR A 108 15.02 -7.51 2.27
CA THR A 108 14.77 -8.88 2.72
C THR A 108 13.47 -9.46 2.16
N ASP A 109 12.46 -8.61 1.99
CA ASP A 109 11.08 -8.98 1.61
C ASP A 109 10.63 -8.41 0.26
N GLY A 110 11.53 -7.81 -0.52
CA GLY A 110 11.22 -7.22 -1.81
C GLY A 110 12.33 -6.36 -2.37
N VAL A 111 11.96 -5.42 -3.23
CA VAL A 111 12.89 -4.46 -3.86
C VAL A 111 12.37 -3.04 -3.68
N ARG A 112 13.27 -2.15 -3.33
CA ARG A 112 13.07 -0.70 -3.34
C ARG A 112 13.61 -0.14 -4.64
N PHE A 113 12.75 0.51 -5.40
CA PHE A 113 13.15 1.26 -6.61
C PHE A 113 13.05 2.75 -6.33
N THR A 114 14.10 3.50 -6.65
CA THR A 114 14.13 4.95 -6.48
C THR A 114 14.47 5.59 -7.82
N THR A 115 13.71 6.60 -8.25
CA THR A 115 14.02 7.33 -9.50
C THR A 115 15.42 7.94 -9.43
N TYR A 116 16.21 7.76 -10.51
CA TYR A 116 17.56 8.28 -10.58
C TYR A 116 17.61 9.56 -11.41
N GLY A 117 18.34 10.56 -10.91
CA GLY A 117 18.47 11.86 -11.55
C GLY A 117 17.25 12.77 -11.47
N ARG A 118 16.24 12.44 -10.65
CA ARG A 118 15.06 13.29 -10.41
C ARG A 118 15.04 13.84 -8.99
N THR A 119 14.59 15.09 -8.83
CA THR A 119 14.53 15.76 -7.52
C THR A 119 13.22 16.51 -7.37
N PRO A 120 12.41 16.21 -6.32
CA PRO A 120 12.60 15.12 -5.37
C PRO A 120 12.47 13.75 -6.03
N ALA A 121 13.00 12.70 -5.38
CA ALA A 121 12.88 11.34 -5.89
C ALA A 121 11.53 10.71 -5.55
N ILE A 122 11.09 9.80 -6.43
CA ILE A 122 10.00 8.87 -6.17
C ILE A 122 10.62 7.53 -5.78
N GLU A 123 10.05 6.91 -4.75
CA GLU A 123 10.39 5.56 -4.32
C GLU A 123 9.18 4.65 -4.52
N VAL A 124 9.43 3.43 -4.99
CA VAL A 124 8.44 2.35 -5.08
C VAL A 124 9.00 1.14 -4.35
N LEU A 125 8.28 0.68 -3.32
CA LEU A 125 8.57 -0.55 -2.59
C LEU A 125 7.71 -1.66 -3.16
N VAL A 126 8.32 -2.70 -3.70
CA VAL A 126 7.63 -3.84 -4.30
C VAL A 126 7.95 -5.11 -3.52
N PRO A 127 6.97 -5.71 -2.83
CA PRO A 127 7.15 -6.99 -2.14
C PRO A 127 7.52 -8.13 -3.09
N SER A 128 8.33 -9.08 -2.59
CA SER A 128 8.79 -10.25 -3.36
C SER A 128 7.65 -11.18 -3.82
N ALA A 129 6.45 -11.02 -3.26
CA ALA A 129 5.25 -11.72 -3.73
C ALA A 129 4.86 -11.34 -5.17
N TYR A 130 5.37 -10.21 -5.68
CA TYR A 130 5.05 -9.70 -7.03
C TYR A 130 6.20 -9.84 -8.03
N LYS A 131 7.04 -10.84 -7.84
CA LYS A 131 8.16 -11.13 -8.78
C LYS A 131 7.65 -11.42 -10.21
N PRO A 132 8.38 -10.96 -11.23
CA PRO A 132 9.57 -10.08 -11.21
C PRO A 132 9.19 -8.61 -10.94
N GLU A 133 9.70 -8.07 -9.86
CA GLU A 133 9.32 -6.76 -9.31
C GLU A 133 9.47 -5.59 -10.32
N PRO A 134 10.54 -5.53 -11.16
CA PRO A 134 10.70 -4.44 -12.13
C PRO A 134 9.56 -4.33 -13.16
N LEU A 135 8.82 -5.41 -13.41
CA LEU A 135 7.70 -5.40 -14.36
C LEU A 135 6.52 -4.54 -13.91
N LEU A 136 6.49 -4.13 -12.65
CA LEU A 136 5.46 -3.22 -12.14
C LEU A 136 5.81 -1.73 -12.33
N LEU A 137 7.09 -1.40 -12.60
CA LEU A 137 7.57 -0.03 -12.73
C LEU A 137 6.94 0.78 -13.87
N PRO A 138 6.58 0.19 -15.03
CA PRO A 138 5.91 0.95 -16.10
C PRO A 138 4.65 1.68 -15.64
N ALA A 139 3.93 1.14 -14.63
CA ALA A 139 2.74 1.78 -14.07
C ALA A 139 3.04 3.17 -13.45
N PHE A 140 4.26 3.37 -12.97
CA PHE A 140 4.69 4.62 -12.32
C PHE A 140 5.35 5.62 -13.29
N GLY A 141 5.50 5.26 -14.56
CA GLY A 141 6.21 6.06 -15.56
C GLY A 141 5.65 7.48 -15.68
N ALA A 142 4.32 7.64 -15.73
CA ALA A 142 3.70 8.96 -15.83
C ALA A 142 3.95 9.83 -14.59
N ALA A 143 3.86 9.26 -13.40
CA ALA A 143 4.16 9.97 -12.16
C ALA A 143 5.64 10.38 -12.08
N ALA A 144 6.56 9.49 -12.46
CA ALA A 144 7.98 9.78 -12.49
C ALA A 144 8.33 10.84 -13.55
N ALA A 145 7.73 10.78 -14.73
CA ALA A 145 7.94 11.75 -15.81
C ALA A 145 7.46 13.16 -15.45
N ALA A 146 6.52 13.32 -14.53
CA ALA A 146 6.06 14.62 -14.03
C ALA A 146 7.13 15.38 -13.24
N ILE A 147 8.22 14.72 -12.83
CA ILE A 147 9.39 15.34 -12.22
C ILE A 147 10.49 15.41 -13.27
N PRO A 148 11.04 16.58 -13.60
CA PRO A 148 12.08 16.72 -14.63
C PRO A 148 13.29 15.84 -14.35
N GLN A 149 13.83 15.25 -15.42
CA GLN A 149 15.08 14.51 -15.37
C GLN A 149 16.25 15.48 -15.33
N GLY A 150 17.15 15.31 -14.36
CA GLY A 150 18.43 16.01 -14.29
C GLY A 150 19.52 15.31 -15.11
N GLU A 151 20.77 15.64 -14.81
CA GLU A 151 21.94 15.17 -15.58
C GLU A 151 22.28 13.69 -15.35
N ARG A 152 21.94 13.15 -14.17
CA ARG A 152 22.27 11.75 -13.82
C ARG A 152 21.36 10.78 -14.55
N ARG A 153 21.99 9.75 -15.16
CA ARG A 153 21.33 8.69 -15.93
C ARG A 153 21.89 7.33 -15.56
N CYS A 154 21.12 6.28 -15.78
CA CYS A 154 21.65 4.94 -15.89
C CYS A 154 22.58 4.85 -17.11
N LEU A 155 23.70 4.15 -16.99
CA LEU A 155 24.70 3.94 -18.05
C LEU A 155 24.58 2.53 -18.59
#